data_5d7989dbbe09202d5ce80445fc980feb
#
_entry.id   5d7989dbbe09202d5ce80445fc980feb
#
_cell.length_a   1.000
_cell.length_b   1.000
_cell.length_c   1.000
_cell.angle_alpha   90.00
_cell.angle_beta   90.00
_cell.angle_gamma   90.00
#
_symmetry.space_group_name_H-M   'P 1'
#
loop_
_entity.id
_entity.type
_entity.pdbx_description
1 polymer ?
#
loop_
_entity_poly.entity_id
_entity_poly.type
_entity_poly.pdbx_seq_one_letter_code
_entity_poly.pdbx_strand_id
1 'polypeptide(L)'
;MSLIVNEIFFSIQGESTHAGLPCIFIRLSGCNLRCAYCDTTYAYTQGQSREIEDVLKIIGTYPCQRIAITGGEPLLQSGTPELIANILQSGREVILETNGSFDIGQVDHRCYRIVDVKCPSSGEQASFKHDNLQYLNSTDQVKFVIGDRNDFDFARKFLLDLPNSLPPGNCLFSPNLTQLAPADLAVWILADGLDVRLHLQQHKFIWPGIERGV
;
A
#
# COMPACT_ATOMS: atom_id res chain seq x y z
N MET A 1 -1.91 3.61 23.68
CA MET A 1 -1.98 4.71 22.68
C MET A 1 -3.16 4.44 21.76
N SER A 2 -3.95 5.47 21.41
CA SER A 2 -5.13 5.31 20.56
C SER A 2 -4.84 5.62 19.09
N LEU A 3 -5.60 4.99 18.20
CA LEU A 3 -5.58 5.20 16.76
C LEU A 3 -7.01 5.51 16.27
N ILE A 4 -7.14 6.31 15.24
CA ILE A 4 -8.43 6.53 14.58
C ILE A 4 -8.57 5.45 13.50
N VAL A 5 -9.43 4.47 13.76
CA VAL A 5 -9.67 3.31 12.89
C VAL A 5 -10.95 3.53 12.10
N ASN A 6 -10.87 3.43 10.77
CA ASN A 6 -12.02 3.53 9.88
C ASN A 6 -12.80 2.20 9.87
N GLU A 7 -12.10 1.10 9.59
CA GLU A 7 -12.69 -0.25 9.55
C GLU A 7 -11.64 -1.33 9.85
N ILE A 8 -12.09 -2.49 10.37
CA ILE A 8 -11.33 -3.72 10.49
C ILE A 8 -12.16 -4.83 9.88
N PHE A 9 -11.61 -5.55 8.89
CA PHE A 9 -12.34 -6.58 8.17
C PHE A 9 -11.41 -7.71 7.72
N PHE A 10 -12.00 -8.87 7.38
CA PHE A 10 -11.26 -10.03 6.89
C PHE A 10 -11.67 -10.30 5.44
N SER A 11 -10.70 -10.32 4.55
CA SER A 11 -10.92 -10.46 3.11
C SER A 11 -9.72 -11.12 2.42
N ILE A 12 -9.66 -11.01 1.10
CA ILE A 12 -8.50 -11.41 0.28
C ILE A 12 -7.62 -10.18 0.01
N GLN A 13 -6.31 -10.30 0.24
CA GLN A 13 -5.39 -9.26 -0.20
C GLN A 13 -5.42 -9.17 -1.73
N GLY A 14 -5.88 -8.05 -2.24
CA GLY A 14 -6.05 -7.82 -3.67
C GLY A 14 -4.80 -7.27 -4.34
N GLU A 15 -3.77 -6.93 -3.55
CA GLU A 15 -2.58 -6.21 -4.01
C GLU A 15 -1.29 -6.85 -3.51
N SER A 16 -0.14 -6.30 -3.94
CA SER A 16 1.20 -6.73 -3.54
C SER A 16 1.60 -8.13 -4.01
N THR A 17 2.72 -8.60 -3.55
CA THR A 17 3.16 -10.00 -3.74
C THR A 17 2.35 -10.99 -2.89
N HIS A 18 1.47 -10.49 -2.03
CA HIS A 18 0.54 -11.29 -1.21
C HIS A 18 -0.85 -11.41 -1.81
N ALA A 19 -1.05 -10.90 -3.04
CA ALA A 19 -2.35 -10.94 -3.73
C ALA A 19 -2.91 -12.37 -3.82
N GLY A 20 -4.21 -12.52 -3.57
CA GLY A 20 -4.91 -13.80 -3.54
C GLY A 20 -4.92 -14.51 -2.18
N LEU A 21 -4.20 -14.02 -1.19
CA LEU A 21 -4.14 -14.64 0.14
C LEU A 21 -5.15 -14.02 1.12
N PRO A 22 -5.73 -14.82 2.06
CA PRO A 22 -6.55 -14.27 3.13
C PRO A 22 -5.76 -13.27 3.99
N CYS A 23 -6.40 -12.16 4.34
CA CYS A 23 -5.78 -11.05 5.08
C CYS A 23 -6.79 -10.32 5.96
N ILE A 24 -6.39 -9.93 7.16
CA ILE A 24 -7.13 -8.99 8.00
C ILE A 24 -6.66 -7.59 7.64
N PHE A 25 -7.59 -6.70 7.36
CA PHE A 25 -7.31 -5.30 7.06
C PHE A 25 -7.63 -4.43 8.26
N ILE A 26 -6.69 -3.54 8.60
CA ILE A 26 -6.88 -2.43 9.52
C ILE A 26 -6.75 -1.16 8.70
N ARG A 27 -7.88 -0.52 8.40
CA ARG A 27 -7.89 0.76 7.69
C ARG A 27 -7.91 1.89 8.68
N LEU A 28 -6.85 2.69 8.68
CA LEU A 28 -6.72 3.88 9.52
C LEU A 28 -7.28 5.11 8.81
N SER A 29 -7.75 6.07 9.59
CA SER A 29 -8.30 7.33 9.08
C SER A 29 -7.24 8.41 8.99
N GLY A 30 -7.50 9.39 8.11
CA GLY A 30 -6.62 10.51 7.85
C GLY A 30 -5.66 10.24 6.71
N CYS A 31 -5.47 11.23 5.86
CA CYS A 31 -4.46 11.24 4.80
C CYS A 31 -3.99 12.68 4.60
N ASN A 32 -2.69 12.84 4.38
CA ASN A 32 -2.07 14.12 4.08
C ASN A 32 -2.08 14.46 2.57
N LEU A 33 -2.46 13.50 1.71
CA LEU A 33 -2.54 13.68 0.27
C LEU A 33 -3.99 13.76 -0.23
N ARG A 34 -4.18 14.29 -1.45
CA ARG A 34 -5.47 14.44 -2.13
C ARG A 34 -5.36 13.97 -3.59
N CYS A 35 -4.95 12.71 -3.77
CA CYS A 35 -4.77 12.13 -5.10
C CYS A 35 -6.06 12.21 -5.92
N ALA A 36 -5.95 12.62 -7.21
CA ALA A 36 -7.08 12.83 -8.09
C ALA A 36 -7.93 11.57 -8.33
N TYR A 37 -7.31 10.39 -8.25
CA TYR A 37 -7.97 9.08 -8.47
C TYR A 37 -8.14 8.27 -7.17
N CYS A 38 -8.17 8.91 -6.01
CA CYS A 38 -8.30 8.19 -4.74
C CYS A 38 -9.64 7.45 -4.66
N ASP A 39 -9.59 6.13 -4.48
CA ASP A 39 -10.77 5.26 -4.33
C ASP A 39 -11.21 5.08 -2.86
N THR A 40 -10.45 5.64 -1.91
CA THR A 40 -10.69 5.46 -0.47
C THR A 40 -10.91 6.81 0.24
N THR A 41 -11.59 7.75 -0.42
CA THR A 41 -11.83 9.12 0.11
C THR A 41 -12.61 9.13 1.43
N TYR A 42 -13.42 8.10 1.69
CA TYR A 42 -14.16 7.93 2.93
C TYR A 42 -13.25 7.76 4.16
N ALA A 43 -12.01 7.28 3.97
CA ALA A 43 -11.04 7.15 5.05
C ALA A 43 -10.36 8.49 5.42
N TYR A 44 -10.63 9.59 4.74
CA TYR A 44 -10.04 10.88 5.09
C TYR A 44 -10.47 11.40 6.46
N THR A 45 -11.72 11.18 6.83
CA THR A 45 -12.31 11.80 8.04
C THR A 45 -13.16 10.85 8.88
N GLN A 46 -13.63 9.74 8.32
CA GLN A 46 -14.47 8.78 9.04
C GLN A 46 -13.60 7.84 9.87
N GLY A 47 -14.00 7.58 11.10
CA GLY A 47 -13.30 6.62 11.96
C GLY A 47 -13.69 6.77 13.42
N GLN A 48 -13.26 5.79 14.21
CA GLN A 48 -13.47 5.76 15.67
C GLN A 48 -12.12 5.62 16.36
N SER A 49 -11.95 6.37 17.47
CA SER A 49 -10.79 6.19 18.34
C SER A 49 -10.83 4.82 19.00
N ARG A 50 -9.74 4.05 18.86
CA ARG A 50 -9.56 2.74 19.49
C ARG A 50 -8.19 2.66 20.12
N GLU A 51 -8.11 2.10 21.32
CA GLU A 51 -6.83 1.74 21.91
C GLU A 51 -6.19 0.58 21.14
N ILE A 52 -4.86 0.53 21.09
CA ILE A 52 -4.13 -0.53 20.39
C ILE A 52 -4.55 -1.91 20.89
N GLU A 53 -4.73 -2.06 22.22
CA GLU A 53 -5.16 -3.32 22.84
C GLU A 53 -6.53 -3.80 22.31
N ASP A 54 -7.45 -2.88 22.02
CA ASP A 54 -8.76 -3.24 21.48
C ASP A 54 -8.67 -3.64 20.02
N VAL A 55 -7.81 -2.97 19.24
CA VAL A 55 -7.49 -3.41 17.86
C VAL A 55 -6.92 -4.83 17.89
N LEU A 56 -5.96 -5.12 18.78
CA LEU A 56 -5.34 -6.45 18.93
C LEU A 56 -6.37 -7.52 19.31
N LYS A 57 -7.33 -7.21 20.19
CA LYS A 57 -8.44 -8.12 20.54
C LYS A 57 -9.30 -8.43 19.32
N ILE A 58 -9.68 -7.39 18.54
CA ILE A 58 -10.53 -7.56 17.35
C ILE A 58 -9.83 -8.45 16.32
N ILE A 59 -8.58 -8.16 15.95
CA ILE A 59 -7.85 -9.00 14.99
C ILE A 59 -7.62 -10.42 15.51
N GLY A 60 -7.60 -10.61 16.84
CA GLY A 60 -7.52 -11.91 17.50
C GLY A 60 -8.71 -12.81 17.25
N THR A 61 -9.86 -12.26 16.84
CA THR A 61 -11.09 -13.04 16.56
C THR A 61 -11.07 -13.71 15.18
N TYR A 62 -10.16 -13.28 14.27
CA TYR A 62 -10.08 -13.82 12.93
C TYR A 62 -9.04 -14.93 12.80
N PRO A 63 -9.32 -16.02 12.07
CA PRO A 63 -8.41 -17.14 11.86
C PRO A 63 -7.37 -16.85 10.77
N CYS A 64 -6.61 -15.74 10.90
CA CYS A 64 -5.63 -15.33 9.89
C CYS A 64 -4.37 -14.79 10.54
N GLN A 65 -3.21 -15.14 9.97
CA GLN A 65 -1.90 -14.69 10.47
C GLN A 65 -1.41 -13.42 9.77
N ARG A 66 -2.00 -13.04 8.64
CA ARG A 66 -1.59 -11.89 7.84
C ARG A 66 -2.48 -10.69 8.11
N ILE A 67 -1.86 -9.54 8.35
CA ILE A 67 -2.55 -8.28 8.66
C ILE A 67 -2.01 -7.19 7.75
N ALA A 68 -2.89 -6.54 7.00
CA ALA A 68 -2.58 -5.35 6.23
C ALA A 68 -3.03 -4.10 6.99
N ILE A 69 -2.11 -3.20 7.25
CA ILE A 69 -2.39 -1.87 7.79
C ILE A 69 -2.35 -0.90 6.62
N THR A 70 -3.47 -0.28 6.36
CA THR A 70 -3.71 0.63 5.24
C THR A 70 -4.58 1.80 5.70
N GLY A 71 -5.18 2.54 4.80
CA GLY A 71 -6.15 3.56 5.15
C GLY A 71 -6.12 4.76 4.23
N GLY A 72 -6.11 5.98 4.81
CA GLY A 72 -5.59 7.15 4.15
C GLY A 72 -4.06 7.05 4.09
N GLU A 73 -3.39 7.57 5.10
CA GLU A 73 -1.95 7.34 5.29
C GLU A 73 -1.72 6.84 6.73
N PRO A 74 -1.33 5.56 6.90
CA PRO A 74 -1.15 5.00 8.24
C PRO A 74 -0.08 5.71 9.08
N LEU A 75 1.01 6.15 8.46
CA LEU A 75 2.12 6.80 9.17
C LEU A 75 1.82 8.25 9.57
N LEU A 76 0.68 8.80 9.17
CA LEU A 76 0.16 10.06 9.70
C LEU A 76 -0.16 9.94 11.21
N GLN A 77 -0.50 8.73 11.67
CA GLN A 77 -0.79 8.47 13.07
C GLN A 77 0.44 7.91 13.79
N SER A 78 0.96 8.63 14.77
CA SER A 78 2.20 8.29 15.49
C SER A 78 2.14 6.95 16.24
N GLY A 79 0.95 6.40 16.51
CA GLY A 79 0.76 5.08 17.11
C GLY A 79 0.90 3.90 16.15
N THR A 80 0.99 4.15 14.83
CA THR A 80 1.06 3.06 13.85
C THR A 80 2.31 2.18 13.98
N PRO A 81 3.52 2.72 14.20
CA PRO A 81 4.70 1.88 14.43
C PRO A 81 4.56 0.98 15.68
N GLU A 82 3.94 1.48 16.76
CA GLU A 82 3.67 0.68 17.96
C GLU A 82 2.67 -0.45 17.68
N LEU A 83 1.58 -0.17 16.94
CA LEU A 83 0.64 -1.22 16.52
C LEU A 83 1.35 -2.31 15.71
N ILE A 84 2.17 -1.94 14.72
CA ILE A 84 2.95 -2.88 13.90
C ILE A 84 3.83 -3.75 14.80
N ALA A 85 4.60 -3.15 15.70
CA ALA A 85 5.50 -3.87 16.59
C ALA A 85 4.76 -4.89 17.46
N ASN A 86 3.61 -4.51 18.04
CA ASN A 86 2.80 -5.40 18.85
C ASN A 86 2.24 -6.59 18.05
N ILE A 87 1.80 -6.36 16.82
CA ILE A 87 1.31 -7.44 15.94
C ILE A 87 2.46 -8.40 15.59
N LEU A 88 3.62 -7.88 15.21
CA LEU A 88 4.80 -8.69 14.91
C LEU A 88 5.27 -9.51 16.11
N GLN A 89 5.21 -8.95 17.33
CA GLN A 89 5.54 -9.67 18.57
C GLN A 89 4.58 -10.83 18.85
N SER A 90 3.34 -10.75 18.37
CA SER A 90 2.39 -11.88 18.49
C SER A 90 2.66 -13.01 17.48
N GLY A 91 3.70 -12.90 16.66
CA GLY A 91 4.08 -13.90 15.66
C GLY A 91 3.31 -13.80 14.34
N ARG A 92 2.56 -12.73 14.11
CA ARG A 92 1.80 -12.50 12.87
C ARG A 92 2.61 -11.73 11.83
N GLU A 93 2.26 -11.90 10.57
CA GLU A 93 2.82 -11.14 9.46
C GLU A 93 2.11 -9.78 9.34
N VAL A 94 2.87 -8.71 9.10
CA VAL A 94 2.32 -7.36 8.89
C VAL A 94 2.74 -6.83 7.54
N ILE A 95 1.76 -6.32 6.81
CA ILE A 95 1.91 -5.56 5.57
C ILE A 95 1.51 -4.12 5.89
N LEU A 96 2.34 -3.16 5.54
CA LEU A 96 2.04 -1.73 5.63
C LEU A 96 1.94 -1.15 4.23
N GLU A 97 0.79 -0.58 3.89
CA GLU A 97 0.60 0.21 2.68
C GLU A 97 0.71 1.70 3.04
N THR A 98 1.71 2.38 2.48
CA THR A 98 2.00 3.80 2.76
C THR A 98 2.26 4.57 1.48
N ASN A 99 1.92 5.86 1.45
CA ASN A 99 2.20 6.74 0.32
C ASN A 99 3.67 7.24 0.27
N GLY A 100 4.50 6.83 1.22
CA GLY A 100 5.92 7.16 1.27
C GLY A 100 6.26 8.62 1.59
N SER A 101 5.30 9.44 2.01
CA SER A 101 5.55 10.85 2.40
C SER A 101 6.09 11.00 3.82
N PHE A 102 5.95 9.96 4.65
CA PHE A 102 6.51 9.89 5.99
C PHE A 102 7.75 9.01 6.04
N ASP A 103 8.51 9.12 7.12
CA ASP A 103 9.69 8.32 7.36
C ASP A 103 9.31 6.84 7.61
N ILE A 104 9.66 5.94 6.68
CA ILE A 104 9.43 4.50 6.83
C ILE A 104 10.50 3.82 7.70
N GLY A 105 11.60 4.52 8.02
CA GLY A 105 12.64 4.00 8.90
C GLY A 105 12.19 3.78 10.34
N GLN A 106 11.08 4.42 10.77
CA GLN A 106 10.46 4.19 12.07
C GLN A 106 9.66 2.87 12.17
N VAL A 107 9.43 2.19 11.03
CA VAL A 107 8.67 0.93 10.97
C VAL A 107 9.61 -0.25 11.15
N ASP A 108 9.24 -1.21 11.99
CA ASP A 108 10.02 -2.46 12.20
C ASP A 108 10.33 -3.13 10.85
N HIS A 109 11.58 -3.44 10.61
CA HIS A 109 12.10 -3.98 9.34
C HIS A 109 11.51 -5.36 8.97
N ARG A 110 10.86 -6.06 9.89
CA ARG A 110 10.14 -7.33 9.65
C ARG A 110 8.78 -7.11 9.00
N CYS A 111 8.28 -5.87 9.00
CA CYS A 111 7.05 -5.50 8.30
C CYS A 111 7.33 -5.45 6.79
N TYR A 112 6.46 -6.03 5.98
CA TYR A 112 6.45 -5.86 4.52
C TYR A 112 5.90 -4.47 4.19
N ARG A 113 6.75 -3.55 3.73
CA ARG A 113 6.33 -2.19 3.39
C ARG A 113 6.03 -2.09 1.90
N ILE A 114 4.82 -1.70 1.57
CA ILE A 114 4.40 -1.40 0.20
C ILE A 114 4.32 0.11 0.07
N VAL A 115 5.30 0.68 -0.61
CA VAL A 115 5.45 2.13 -0.74
C VAL A 115 4.86 2.56 -2.09
N ASP A 116 3.72 3.24 -2.04
CA ASP A 116 3.00 3.73 -3.22
C ASP A 116 3.54 5.11 -3.63
N VAL A 117 4.50 5.11 -4.54
CA VAL A 117 5.08 6.33 -5.12
C VAL A 117 4.08 6.96 -6.08
N LYS A 118 3.61 8.15 -5.74
CA LYS A 118 2.57 8.82 -6.50
C LYS A 118 3.09 9.35 -7.84
N CYS A 119 2.42 8.96 -8.93
CA CYS A 119 2.72 9.39 -10.29
C CYS A 119 2.13 10.77 -10.60
N PRO A 120 2.55 11.45 -11.70
CA PRO A 120 2.08 12.78 -12.07
C PRO A 120 0.57 12.94 -12.12
N SER A 121 -0.16 11.96 -12.68
CA SER A 121 -1.63 12.02 -12.80
C SER A 121 -2.37 12.06 -11.47
N SER A 122 -1.70 11.68 -10.37
CA SER A 122 -2.26 11.81 -9.02
C SER A 122 -2.36 13.25 -8.52
N GLY A 123 -1.54 14.16 -9.08
CA GLY A 123 -1.32 15.52 -8.55
C GLY A 123 -0.39 15.58 -7.33
N GLU A 124 0.12 14.43 -6.84
CA GLU A 124 0.88 14.31 -5.58
C GLU A 124 2.29 13.73 -5.76
N GLN A 125 2.84 13.80 -6.98
CA GLN A 125 4.14 13.20 -7.34
C GLN A 125 5.32 13.73 -6.51
N ALA A 126 5.23 14.94 -5.97
CA ALA A 126 6.29 15.55 -5.16
C ALA A 126 6.25 15.14 -3.67
N SER A 127 5.28 14.32 -3.27
CA SER A 127 5.07 13.96 -1.86
C SER A 127 6.05 12.92 -1.34
N PHE A 128 6.70 12.13 -2.21
CA PHE A 128 7.59 11.06 -1.81
C PHE A 128 8.84 11.58 -1.10
N LYS A 129 9.12 11.02 0.08
CA LYS A 129 10.33 11.34 0.85
C LYS A 129 11.49 10.48 0.34
N HIS A 130 12.41 11.06 -0.45
CA HIS A 130 13.53 10.33 -1.08
C HIS A 130 14.44 9.60 -0.09
N ASP A 131 14.59 10.10 1.14
CA ASP A 131 15.34 9.43 2.20
C ASP A 131 14.80 8.02 2.52
N ASN A 132 13.56 7.71 2.15
CA ASN A 132 12.97 6.39 2.34
C ASN A 132 13.67 5.31 1.52
N LEU A 133 14.34 5.65 0.42
CA LEU A 133 15.04 4.70 -0.43
C LEU A 133 16.13 3.92 0.34
N GLN A 134 16.80 4.55 1.29
CA GLN A 134 17.85 3.90 2.11
C GLN A 134 17.32 2.80 3.05
N TYR A 135 16.01 2.82 3.35
CA TYR A 135 15.38 1.85 4.25
C TYR A 135 14.74 0.67 3.53
N LEU A 136 14.63 0.73 2.19
CA LEU A 136 14.04 -0.35 1.41
C LEU A 136 14.94 -1.59 1.43
N ASN A 137 14.32 -2.74 1.65
CA ASN A 137 14.99 -4.03 1.70
C ASN A 137 14.34 -5.04 0.72
N SER A 138 14.82 -6.27 0.70
CA SER A 138 14.39 -7.30 -0.25
C SER A 138 12.95 -7.77 -0.08
N THR A 139 12.30 -7.47 1.05
CA THR A 139 10.91 -7.86 1.31
C THR A 139 9.93 -6.72 1.03
N ASP A 140 10.43 -5.50 0.89
CA ASP A 140 9.60 -4.34 0.58
C ASP A 140 9.19 -4.31 -0.89
N GLN A 141 8.21 -3.49 -1.19
CA GLN A 141 7.70 -3.30 -2.54
C GLN A 141 7.51 -1.82 -2.83
N VAL A 142 7.73 -1.43 -4.07
CA VAL A 142 7.44 -0.08 -4.57
C VAL A 142 6.36 -0.18 -5.61
N LYS A 143 5.26 0.53 -5.40
CA LYS A 143 4.08 0.53 -6.27
C LYS A 143 3.93 1.88 -6.97
N PHE A 144 3.55 1.82 -8.25
CA PHE A 144 3.20 2.96 -9.08
C PHE A 144 1.80 2.72 -9.66
N VAL A 145 0.87 3.63 -9.42
CA VAL A 145 -0.44 3.63 -10.07
C VAL A 145 -0.33 4.49 -11.33
N ILE A 146 -0.51 3.87 -12.49
CA ILE A 146 -0.23 4.41 -13.81
C ILE A 146 -1.54 4.67 -14.54
N GLY A 147 -1.82 5.94 -14.86
CA GLY A 147 -3.00 6.35 -15.59
C GLY A 147 -2.72 6.62 -17.08
N ASP A 148 -1.49 7.03 -17.41
CA ASP A 148 -1.12 7.40 -18.76
C ASP A 148 0.37 7.14 -19.06
N ARG A 149 0.84 7.52 -20.24
CA ARG A 149 2.23 7.34 -20.65
C ARG A 149 3.20 8.22 -19.84
N ASN A 150 2.79 9.39 -19.40
CA ASN A 150 3.63 10.26 -18.55
C ASN A 150 3.89 9.62 -17.18
N ASP A 151 2.88 8.99 -16.58
CA ASP A 151 3.05 8.20 -15.35
C ASP A 151 4.01 7.02 -15.56
N PHE A 152 3.87 6.31 -16.69
CA PHE A 152 4.74 5.18 -17.01
C PHE A 152 6.20 5.64 -17.16
N ASP A 153 6.45 6.72 -17.88
CA ASP A 153 7.80 7.26 -18.09
C ASP A 153 8.40 7.78 -16.76
N PHE A 154 7.58 8.37 -15.90
CA PHE A 154 7.97 8.76 -14.54
C PHE A 154 8.37 7.52 -13.72
N ALA A 155 7.52 6.49 -13.66
CA ALA A 155 7.78 5.27 -12.91
C ALA A 155 9.05 4.56 -13.43
N ARG A 156 9.19 4.44 -14.76
CA ARG A 156 10.38 3.86 -15.40
C ARG A 156 11.66 4.61 -15.01
N LYS A 157 11.62 5.94 -14.98
CA LYS A 157 12.77 6.75 -14.55
C LYS A 157 13.08 6.53 -13.07
N PHE A 158 12.06 6.44 -12.23
CA PHE A 158 12.22 6.24 -10.79
C PHE A 158 12.88 4.89 -10.46
N LEU A 159 12.72 3.86 -11.31
CA LEU A 159 13.42 2.57 -11.10
C LEU A 159 14.93 2.71 -11.02
N LEU A 160 15.52 3.75 -11.64
CA LEU A 160 16.97 3.99 -11.63
C LEU A 160 17.48 4.46 -10.26
N ASP A 161 16.60 5.00 -9.43
CA ASP A 161 16.94 5.50 -8.09
C ASP A 161 16.75 4.42 -7.00
N LEU A 162 16.13 3.28 -7.35
CA LEU A 162 15.86 2.21 -6.40
C LEU A 162 17.14 1.48 -5.99
N PRO A 163 17.24 1.08 -4.70
CA PRO A 163 18.41 0.36 -4.23
C PRO A 163 18.48 -1.05 -4.83
N ASN A 164 19.70 -1.55 -5.07
CA ASN A 164 19.94 -2.91 -5.59
C ASN A 164 19.43 -4.03 -4.65
N SER A 165 19.14 -3.70 -3.39
CA SER A 165 18.55 -4.62 -2.41
C SER A 165 17.08 -4.96 -2.72
N LEU A 166 16.39 -4.10 -3.47
CA LEU A 166 15.00 -4.32 -3.85
C LEU A 166 14.93 -5.17 -5.12
N PRO A 167 14.33 -6.40 -5.08
CA PRO A 167 14.17 -7.22 -6.28
C PRO A 167 13.31 -6.53 -7.33
N PRO A 168 13.65 -6.63 -8.63
CA PRO A 168 12.84 -6.02 -9.70
C PRO A 168 11.37 -6.45 -9.68
N GLY A 169 11.08 -7.73 -9.39
CA GLY A 169 9.72 -8.25 -9.25
C GLY A 169 8.92 -7.66 -8.09
N ASN A 170 9.55 -6.87 -7.20
CA ASN A 170 8.90 -6.11 -6.14
C ASN A 170 8.58 -4.65 -6.56
N CYS A 171 8.89 -4.28 -7.81
CA CYS A 171 8.41 -3.04 -8.43
C CYS A 171 7.08 -3.32 -9.12
N LEU A 172 6.01 -2.72 -8.62
CA LEU A 172 4.64 -3.00 -9.02
C LEU A 172 4.10 -1.88 -9.90
N PHE A 173 3.81 -2.18 -11.17
CA PHE A 173 3.16 -1.26 -12.10
C PHE A 173 1.68 -1.61 -12.18
N SER A 174 0.83 -0.77 -11.61
CA SER A 174 -0.62 -1.00 -11.46
C SER A 174 -1.39 -0.03 -12.35
N PRO A 175 -2.23 -0.48 -13.30
CA PRO A 175 -3.02 0.43 -14.11
C PRO A 175 -4.13 1.08 -13.28
N ASN A 176 -4.31 2.38 -13.47
CA ASN A 176 -5.54 3.04 -13.06
C ASN A 176 -6.66 2.61 -14.03
N LEU A 177 -7.50 1.68 -13.61
CA LEU A 177 -8.51 1.04 -14.46
C LEU A 177 -9.53 2.00 -15.07
N THR A 178 -9.66 3.22 -14.55
CA THR A 178 -10.54 4.24 -15.12
C THR A 178 -9.89 5.00 -16.29
N GLN A 179 -8.56 4.89 -16.46
CA GLN A 179 -7.78 5.68 -17.43
C GLN A 179 -6.95 4.80 -18.37
N LEU A 180 -6.46 3.65 -17.91
CA LEU A 180 -5.55 2.78 -18.64
C LEU A 180 -5.98 1.32 -18.57
N ALA A 181 -6.15 0.69 -19.72
CA ALA A 181 -6.41 -0.75 -19.76
C ALA A 181 -5.16 -1.56 -19.34
N PRO A 182 -5.33 -2.66 -18.57
CA PRO A 182 -4.19 -3.52 -18.19
C PRO A 182 -3.39 -4.04 -19.38
N ALA A 183 -4.05 -4.31 -20.50
CA ALA A 183 -3.40 -4.78 -21.73
C ALA A 183 -2.43 -3.73 -22.32
N ASP A 184 -2.79 -2.47 -22.27
CA ASP A 184 -1.94 -1.38 -22.79
C ASP A 184 -0.70 -1.21 -21.91
N LEU A 185 -0.86 -1.26 -20.59
CA LEU A 185 0.28 -1.23 -19.66
C LEU A 185 1.21 -2.43 -19.88
N ALA A 186 0.64 -3.63 -20.10
CA ALA A 186 1.42 -4.83 -20.40
C ALA A 186 2.25 -4.66 -21.69
N VAL A 187 1.65 -4.08 -22.74
CA VAL A 187 2.36 -3.78 -23.99
C VAL A 187 3.54 -2.83 -23.74
N TRP A 188 3.36 -1.79 -22.93
CA TRP A 188 4.45 -0.85 -22.62
C TRP A 188 5.60 -1.51 -21.84
N ILE A 189 5.27 -2.32 -20.82
CA ILE A 189 6.26 -3.06 -20.03
C ILE A 189 7.09 -3.99 -20.94
N LEU A 190 6.42 -4.74 -21.82
CA LEU A 190 7.07 -5.68 -22.73
C LEU A 190 7.91 -4.97 -23.80
N ALA A 191 7.40 -3.87 -24.37
CA ALA A 191 8.09 -3.09 -25.40
C ALA A 191 9.40 -2.47 -24.87
N ASP A 192 9.40 -2.00 -23.60
CA ASP A 192 10.56 -1.41 -22.97
C ASP A 192 11.47 -2.45 -22.28
N GLY A 193 11.09 -3.76 -22.30
CA GLY A 193 11.83 -4.86 -21.69
C GLY A 193 12.05 -4.71 -20.18
N LEU A 194 11.08 -4.12 -19.47
CA LEU A 194 11.19 -3.86 -18.04
C LEU A 194 10.97 -5.13 -17.22
N ASP A 195 11.87 -5.41 -16.29
CA ASP A 195 11.73 -6.48 -15.30
C ASP A 195 10.96 -5.96 -14.08
N VAL A 196 9.66 -5.69 -14.26
CA VAL A 196 8.74 -5.23 -13.23
C VAL A 196 7.48 -6.10 -13.23
N ARG A 197 6.72 -6.05 -12.16
CA ARG A 197 5.47 -6.80 -12.06
C ARG A 197 4.30 -5.96 -12.59
N LEU A 198 3.62 -6.43 -13.65
CA LEU A 198 2.26 -5.97 -13.93
C LEU A 198 1.37 -6.38 -12.77
N HIS A 199 0.80 -5.41 -12.08
CA HIS A 199 0.07 -5.63 -10.85
C HIS A 199 -1.39 -5.20 -11.00
N LEU A 200 -2.32 -6.15 -10.83
CA LEU A 200 -3.76 -5.86 -10.86
C LEU A 200 -4.31 -5.81 -9.44
N GLN A 201 -5.24 -4.90 -9.22
CA GLN A 201 -6.02 -4.82 -7.99
C GLN A 201 -7.10 -5.89 -8.03
N GLN A 202 -6.82 -7.12 -7.55
CA GLN A 202 -7.69 -8.29 -7.70
C GLN A 202 -9.07 -8.08 -7.06
N HIS A 203 -9.16 -7.33 -5.95
CA HIS A 203 -10.40 -7.03 -5.29
C HIS A 203 -11.41 -6.33 -6.22
N LYS A 204 -10.96 -5.52 -7.17
CA LYS A 204 -11.84 -4.85 -8.16
C LYS A 204 -12.47 -5.82 -9.17
N PHE A 205 -11.86 -7.01 -9.35
CA PHE A 205 -12.38 -8.07 -10.20
C PHE A 205 -13.21 -9.09 -9.41
N ILE A 206 -12.83 -9.36 -8.15
CA ILE A 206 -13.53 -10.31 -7.29
C ILE A 206 -14.86 -9.72 -6.80
N TRP A 207 -14.86 -8.43 -6.43
CA TRP A 207 -16.01 -7.71 -5.90
C TRP A 207 -16.25 -6.39 -6.66
N PRO A 208 -16.67 -6.46 -7.93
CA PRO A 208 -16.86 -5.25 -8.73
C PRO A 208 -17.92 -4.33 -8.10
N GLY A 209 -17.56 -3.05 -7.94
CA GLY A 209 -18.45 -2.03 -7.40
C GLY A 209 -18.63 -2.04 -5.88
N ILE A 210 -17.93 -2.91 -5.15
CA ILE A 210 -17.91 -2.89 -3.68
C ILE A 210 -16.68 -2.10 -3.20
N GLU A 211 -16.92 -1.05 -2.41
CA GLU A 211 -15.87 -0.12 -1.98
C GLU A 211 -15.36 -0.40 -0.55
N ARG A 212 -16.11 -1.13 0.28
CA ARG A 212 -15.77 -1.33 1.70
C ARG A 212 -15.86 -2.79 2.12
N GLY A 213 -14.99 -3.17 3.05
CA GLY A 213 -15.02 -4.51 3.65
C GLY A 213 -14.53 -5.64 2.73
N VAL A 214 -13.89 -5.27 1.61
CA VAL A 214 -13.43 -6.21 0.57
C VAL A 214 -11.99 -5.99 0.17
#